data_0d193f2a27b5f5def6b6b008c254b60a
#
_entry.id   0d193f2a27b5f5def6b6b008c254b60a
#
_cell.length_a   1.000
_cell.length_b   1.000
_cell.length_c   1.000
_cell.angle_alpha   90.00
_cell.angle_beta   90.00
_cell.angle_gamma   90.00
#
_symmetry.space_group_name_H-M   'P 1'
#
loop_
_entity.id
_entity.type
_entity.pdbx_description
1 polymer ?
#
loop_
_entity_poly.entity_id
_entity_poly.type
_entity_poly.pdbx_seq_one_letter_code
_entity_poly.pdbx_strand_id
1 'polypeptide(L)'
;MLPSPSPEALTHSQRVTEHIRSVVESHAGWIDFARYMDRVLYAPGLGYYAAGATKFGADGDFVTAPEISPLFGRTLALQIAPMLRELQGELMELGAGSGALAVHMLLELERQHALPAKYYILELSADLQARQLQRLATH
;
A
#
# COMPACT_ATOMS: atom_id res chain seq x y z
N MET A 1 18.66 -23.17 1.20
CA MET A 1 17.54 -23.66 2.05
C MET A 1 16.85 -22.42 2.60
N LEU A 2 15.52 -22.32 2.50
CA LEU A 2 14.78 -21.20 3.06
C LEU A 2 14.79 -21.30 4.60
N PRO A 3 14.83 -20.16 5.33
CA PRO A 3 14.76 -20.17 6.79
C PRO A 3 13.40 -20.74 7.26
N SER A 4 13.42 -21.43 8.39
CA SER A 4 12.18 -21.94 9.00
C SER A 4 11.32 -20.76 9.49
N PRO A 5 9.99 -20.77 9.25
CA PRO A 5 9.11 -19.72 9.74
C PRO A 5 9.04 -19.71 11.27
N SER A 6 8.79 -18.53 11.86
CA SER A 6 8.59 -18.40 13.29
C SER A 6 7.29 -19.05 13.76
N PRO A 7 7.15 -19.39 15.05
CA PRO A 7 5.89 -19.92 15.60
C PRO A 7 4.69 -19.00 15.35
N GLU A 8 4.89 -17.68 15.41
CA GLU A 8 3.86 -16.68 15.14
C GLU A 8 3.44 -16.72 13.67
N ALA A 9 4.41 -16.84 12.75
CA ALA A 9 4.13 -16.94 11.31
C ALA A 9 3.36 -18.23 10.98
N LEU A 10 3.69 -19.34 11.63
CA LEU A 10 2.95 -20.60 11.50
C LEU A 10 1.51 -20.48 12.01
N THR A 11 1.33 -19.89 13.18
CA THR A 11 0.00 -19.65 13.77
C THR A 11 -0.83 -18.74 12.87
N HIS A 12 -0.24 -17.67 12.35
CA HIS A 12 -0.91 -16.77 11.40
C HIS A 12 -1.32 -17.52 10.14
N SER A 13 -0.43 -18.30 9.54
CA SER A 13 -0.71 -19.12 8.35
C SER A 13 -1.88 -20.10 8.56
N GLN A 14 -1.94 -20.73 9.72
CA GLN A 14 -3.07 -21.61 10.09
C GLN A 14 -4.40 -20.84 10.12
N ARG A 15 -4.43 -19.68 10.78
CA ARG A 15 -5.63 -18.84 10.85
C ARG A 15 -6.10 -18.37 9.47
N VAL A 16 -5.17 -17.98 8.59
CA VAL A 16 -5.50 -17.62 7.20
C VAL A 16 -6.08 -18.83 6.47
N THR A 17 -5.47 -20.00 6.60
CA THR A 17 -5.95 -21.24 5.97
C THR A 17 -7.35 -21.61 6.41
N GLU A 18 -7.66 -21.53 7.71
CA GLU A 18 -8.98 -21.78 8.27
C GLU A 18 -10.01 -20.77 7.76
N HIS A 19 -9.64 -19.48 7.71
CA HIS A 19 -10.50 -18.45 7.15
C HIS A 19 -10.86 -18.72 5.67
N ILE A 20 -9.87 -19.02 4.83
CA ILE A 20 -10.11 -19.34 3.41
C ILE A 20 -10.97 -20.59 3.26
N ARG A 21 -10.73 -21.63 4.05
CA ARG A 21 -11.55 -22.84 4.04
C ARG A 21 -13.01 -22.52 4.37
N SER A 22 -13.26 -21.76 5.42
CA SER A 22 -14.62 -21.33 5.80
C SER A 22 -15.30 -20.53 4.69
N VAL A 23 -14.57 -19.63 4.02
CA VAL A 23 -15.10 -18.87 2.87
C VAL A 23 -15.49 -19.81 1.72
N VAL A 24 -14.64 -20.78 1.37
CA VAL A 24 -14.93 -21.77 0.32
C VAL A 24 -16.16 -22.61 0.68
N GLU A 25 -16.22 -23.12 1.91
CA GLU A 25 -17.35 -23.92 2.39
C GLU A 25 -18.67 -23.14 2.36
N SER A 26 -18.66 -21.87 2.76
CA SER A 26 -19.86 -20.99 2.70
C SER A 26 -20.32 -20.66 1.27
N HIS A 27 -19.51 -20.97 0.27
CA HIS A 27 -19.81 -20.77 -1.15
C HIS A 27 -19.92 -22.10 -1.92
N ALA A 28 -20.54 -23.10 -1.31
CA ALA A 28 -20.77 -24.41 -1.93
C ALA A 28 -19.49 -25.13 -2.38
N GLY A 29 -18.39 -24.92 -1.68
CA GLY A 29 -17.10 -25.58 -1.95
C GLY A 29 -16.23 -24.96 -3.03
N TRP A 30 -16.62 -23.79 -3.56
CA TRP A 30 -15.88 -23.12 -4.62
C TRP A 30 -15.90 -21.59 -4.52
N ILE A 31 -14.79 -20.93 -4.82
CA ILE A 31 -14.68 -19.48 -5.02
C ILE A 31 -13.82 -19.18 -6.25
N ASP A 32 -14.07 -18.08 -6.94
CA ASP A 32 -13.21 -17.60 -8.00
C ASP A 32 -11.86 -17.08 -7.46
N PHE A 33 -10.89 -16.95 -8.37
CA PHE A 33 -9.54 -16.50 -8.00
C PHE A 33 -9.53 -15.05 -7.49
N ALA A 34 -10.38 -14.17 -8.00
CA ALA A 34 -10.47 -12.79 -7.55
C ALA A 34 -10.91 -12.73 -6.08
N ARG A 35 -11.92 -13.49 -5.70
CA ARG A 35 -12.36 -13.61 -4.30
C ARG A 35 -11.31 -14.25 -3.40
N TYR A 36 -10.62 -15.29 -3.89
CA TYR A 36 -9.48 -15.87 -3.16
C TYR A 36 -8.40 -14.80 -2.88
N MET A 37 -7.98 -14.05 -3.90
CA MET A 37 -6.98 -12.99 -3.77
C MET A 37 -7.44 -11.87 -2.83
N ASP A 38 -8.71 -11.44 -2.91
CA ASP A 38 -9.27 -10.47 -1.99
C ASP A 38 -9.12 -10.93 -0.53
N ARG A 39 -9.44 -12.19 -0.23
CA ARG A 39 -9.37 -12.73 1.13
C ARG A 39 -7.95 -12.90 1.63
N VAL A 40 -7.03 -13.42 0.83
CA VAL A 40 -5.64 -13.62 1.26
C VAL A 40 -4.87 -12.30 1.38
N LEU A 41 -5.26 -11.27 0.64
CA LEU A 41 -4.58 -9.98 0.67
C LEU A 41 -5.19 -8.99 1.67
N TYR A 42 -6.53 -8.94 1.79
CA TYR A 42 -7.21 -7.84 2.47
C TYR A 42 -8.16 -8.25 3.60
N ALA A 43 -8.30 -9.54 3.94
CA ALA A 43 -9.14 -9.94 5.07
C ALA A 43 -8.68 -9.22 6.36
N PRO A 44 -9.60 -8.54 7.10
CA PRO A 44 -9.23 -7.74 8.27
C PRO A 44 -8.44 -8.54 9.32
N GLY A 45 -7.26 -8.07 9.70
CA GLY A 45 -6.37 -8.70 10.67
C GLY A 45 -5.75 -10.04 10.25
N LEU A 46 -5.99 -10.50 9.03
CA LEU A 46 -5.49 -11.78 8.48
C LEU A 46 -4.79 -11.62 7.14
N GLY A 47 -5.33 -10.79 6.26
CA GLY A 47 -4.81 -10.62 4.91
C GLY A 47 -3.40 -10.02 4.90
N TYR A 48 -2.65 -10.34 3.86
CA TYR A 48 -1.26 -9.92 3.70
C TYR A 48 -1.05 -8.42 3.93
N TYR A 49 -1.92 -7.56 3.38
CA TYR A 49 -1.85 -6.10 3.57
C TYR A 49 -2.63 -5.58 4.78
N ALA A 50 -3.39 -6.43 5.49
CA ALA A 50 -4.27 -6.03 6.59
C ALA A 50 -3.89 -6.62 7.95
N ALA A 51 -2.80 -7.38 8.04
CA ALA A 51 -2.37 -8.09 9.26
C ALA A 51 -1.40 -7.28 10.16
N GLY A 52 -1.18 -5.98 9.88
CA GLY A 52 -0.36 -5.10 10.71
C GLY A 52 1.15 -5.31 10.62
N ALA A 53 1.65 -6.35 9.92
CA ALA A 53 3.08 -6.57 9.75
C ALA A 53 3.72 -5.54 8.81
N THR A 54 4.99 -5.21 9.04
CA THR A 54 5.76 -4.33 8.14
C THR A 54 5.99 -5.05 6.81
N LYS A 55 5.42 -4.52 5.71
CA LYS A 55 5.54 -5.11 4.37
C LYS A 55 6.55 -4.39 3.50
N PHE A 56 6.75 -3.09 3.75
CA PHE A 56 7.58 -2.20 2.93
C PHE A 56 8.78 -1.68 3.73
N GLY A 57 9.88 -1.38 3.02
CA GLY A 57 11.10 -0.82 3.59
C GLY A 57 12.13 -1.89 3.97
N ALA A 58 13.23 -1.46 4.61
CA ALA A 58 14.37 -2.33 4.93
C ALA A 58 14.03 -3.52 5.83
N ASP A 59 13.02 -3.38 6.69
CA ASP A 59 12.54 -4.41 7.61
C ASP A 59 11.29 -5.15 7.09
N GLY A 60 10.90 -4.89 5.83
CA GLY A 60 9.72 -5.48 5.20
C GLY A 60 10.06 -6.63 4.26
N ASP A 61 9.01 -7.23 3.68
CA ASP A 61 9.14 -8.36 2.75
C ASP A 61 9.74 -7.91 1.40
N PHE A 62 9.61 -6.63 1.04
CA PHE A 62 10.17 -6.06 -0.19
C PHE A 62 10.34 -4.54 -0.10
N VAL A 63 11.20 -3.99 -0.96
CA VAL A 63 11.49 -2.57 -1.04
C VAL A 63 11.10 -2.05 -2.42
N THR A 64 10.33 -0.95 -2.45
CA THR A 64 9.95 -0.26 -3.69
C THR A 64 10.78 1.01 -3.89
N ALA A 65 10.84 1.51 -5.12
CA ALA A 65 11.64 2.70 -5.45
C ALA A 65 11.38 3.91 -4.55
N PRO A 66 10.13 4.25 -4.17
CA PRO A 66 9.87 5.34 -3.22
C PRO A 66 10.45 5.13 -1.82
N GLU A 67 10.62 3.87 -1.39
CA GLU A 67 11.19 3.54 -0.08
C GLU A 67 12.73 3.60 -0.08
N ILE A 68 13.35 3.39 -1.25
CA ILE A 68 14.82 3.44 -1.39
C ILE A 68 15.33 4.88 -1.31
N SER A 69 14.64 5.80 -1.99
CA SER A 69 15.11 7.19 -2.08
C SER A 69 13.98 8.15 -2.44
N PRO A 70 13.99 9.37 -1.86
CA PRO A 70 13.11 10.47 -2.30
C PRO A 70 13.29 10.85 -3.76
N LEU A 71 14.41 10.52 -4.40
CA LEU A 71 14.70 10.89 -5.78
C LEU A 71 13.64 10.38 -6.76
N PHE A 72 13.09 9.19 -6.54
CA PHE A 72 12.05 8.65 -7.40
C PHE A 72 10.81 9.56 -7.44
N GLY A 73 10.25 9.88 -6.27
CA GLY A 73 9.08 10.76 -6.17
C GLY A 73 9.37 12.19 -6.65
N ARG A 74 10.53 12.73 -6.31
CA ARG A 74 10.97 14.06 -6.77
C ARG A 74 11.11 14.14 -8.30
N THR A 75 11.73 13.14 -8.92
CA THR A 75 11.88 13.08 -10.37
C THR A 75 10.52 13.00 -11.06
N LEU A 76 9.62 12.16 -10.54
CA LEU A 76 8.26 12.06 -11.06
C LEU A 76 7.50 13.39 -10.92
N ALA A 77 7.60 14.05 -9.76
CA ALA A 77 6.99 15.35 -9.52
C ALA A 77 7.48 16.41 -10.52
N LEU A 78 8.79 16.45 -10.80
CA LEU A 78 9.35 17.38 -11.81
C LEU A 78 8.75 17.15 -13.21
N GLN A 79 8.47 15.90 -13.59
CA GLN A 79 7.88 15.57 -14.88
C GLN A 79 6.41 15.98 -14.99
N ILE A 80 5.64 15.84 -13.90
CA ILE A 80 4.20 16.15 -13.91
C ILE A 80 3.88 17.60 -13.56
N ALA A 81 4.79 18.34 -12.93
CA ALA A 81 4.56 19.73 -12.52
C ALA A 81 4.12 20.66 -13.68
N PRO A 82 4.72 20.62 -14.88
CA PRO A 82 4.24 21.40 -16.01
C PRO A 82 2.80 21.05 -16.40
N MET A 83 2.46 19.76 -16.40
CA MET A 83 1.10 19.28 -16.74
C MET A 83 0.08 19.77 -15.72
N LEU A 84 0.40 19.72 -14.43
CA LEU A 84 -0.48 20.19 -13.36
C LEU A 84 -0.75 21.68 -13.46
N ARG A 85 0.27 22.50 -13.83
CA ARG A 85 0.09 23.95 -14.03
C ARG A 85 -0.82 24.24 -15.21
N GLU A 86 -0.67 23.49 -16.30
CA GLU A 86 -1.47 23.70 -17.51
C GLU A 86 -2.92 23.22 -17.34
N LEU A 87 -3.10 22.02 -16.78
CA LEU A 87 -4.41 21.39 -16.67
C LEU A 87 -5.20 21.84 -15.43
N GLN A 88 -4.54 22.44 -14.43
CA GLN A 88 -5.12 22.74 -13.12
C GLN A 88 -5.78 21.49 -12.49
N GLY A 89 -5.15 20.34 -12.72
CA GLY A 89 -5.71 19.02 -12.43
C GLY A 89 -5.51 18.55 -10.99
N GLU A 90 -6.05 17.38 -10.71
CA GLU A 90 -5.90 16.64 -9.47
C GLU A 90 -5.02 15.41 -9.72
N LEU A 91 -4.43 14.83 -8.66
CA LEU A 91 -3.66 13.61 -8.72
C LEU A 91 -4.38 12.48 -8.01
N MET A 92 -4.21 11.26 -8.54
CA MET A 92 -4.65 10.05 -7.88
C MET A 92 -3.53 9.02 -7.89
N GLU A 93 -3.23 8.46 -6.73
CA GLU A 93 -2.31 7.34 -6.55
C GLU A 93 -3.09 6.08 -6.16
N LEU A 94 -2.82 4.97 -6.84
CA LEU A 94 -3.43 3.68 -6.56
C LEU A 94 -2.45 2.82 -5.77
N GLY A 95 -2.84 2.43 -4.54
CA GLY A 95 -2.01 1.57 -3.70
C GLY A 95 -0.73 2.27 -3.22
N ALA A 96 -0.87 3.37 -2.49
CA ALA A 96 0.27 4.18 -2.04
C ALA A 96 1.19 3.52 -1.00
N GLY A 97 0.89 2.29 -0.58
CA GLY A 97 1.68 1.55 0.38
C GLY A 97 1.91 2.33 1.68
N SER A 98 3.15 2.66 1.98
CA SER A 98 3.49 3.48 3.16
C SER A 98 3.18 4.97 3.02
N GLY A 99 2.81 5.46 1.84
CA GLY A 99 2.64 6.88 1.52
C GLY A 99 3.95 7.62 1.20
N ALA A 100 5.07 6.91 1.03
CA ALA A 100 6.36 7.54 0.76
C ALA A 100 6.37 8.33 -0.56
N LEU A 101 5.78 7.77 -1.62
CA LEU A 101 5.69 8.45 -2.91
C LEU A 101 4.88 9.73 -2.80
N ALA A 102 3.70 9.68 -2.18
CA ALA A 102 2.84 10.85 -1.98
C ALA A 102 3.60 12.00 -1.29
N VAL A 103 4.29 11.71 -0.18
CA VAL A 103 5.08 12.70 0.56
C VAL A 103 6.17 13.30 -0.33
N HIS A 104 6.99 12.47 -0.99
CA HIS A 104 8.10 12.95 -1.81
C HIS A 104 7.63 13.78 -3.00
N MET A 105 6.50 13.38 -3.61
CA MET A 105 5.89 14.13 -4.71
C MET A 105 5.32 15.46 -4.23
N LEU A 106 4.52 15.47 -3.17
CA LEU A 106 3.89 16.70 -2.66
C LEU A 106 4.94 17.74 -2.24
N LEU A 107 5.98 17.34 -1.51
CA LEU A 107 7.08 18.22 -1.12
C LEU A 107 7.82 18.82 -2.34
N GLU A 108 8.04 18.04 -3.39
CA GLU A 108 8.68 18.57 -4.59
C GLU A 108 7.73 19.44 -5.42
N LEU A 109 6.44 19.06 -5.55
CA LEU A 109 5.43 19.86 -6.23
C LEU A 109 5.20 21.22 -5.54
N GLU A 110 5.26 21.26 -4.20
CA GLU A 110 5.23 22.52 -3.45
C GLU A 110 6.41 23.43 -3.82
N ARG A 111 7.64 22.88 -3.85
CA ARG A 111 8.84 23.64 -4.28
C ARG A 111 8.75 24.14 -5.71
N GLN A 112 8.04 23.42 -6.56
CA GLN A 112 7.79 23.79 -7.96
C GLN A 112 6.60 24.73 -8.14
N HIS A 113 5.92 25.14 -7.07
CA HIS A 113 4.65 25.90 -7.13
C HIS A 113 3.62 25.26 -8.06
N ALA A 114 3.48 23.94 -7.97
CA ALA A 114 2.63 23.09 -8.80
C ALA A 114 1.84 22.07 -8.00
N LEU A 115 1.46 22.41 -6.75
CA LEU A 115 0.59 21.53 -5.96
C LEU A 115 -0.73 21.31 -6.68
N PRO A 116 -1.24 20.06 -6.77
CA PRO A 116 -2.58 19.80 -7.24
C PRO A 116 -3.62 20.34 -6.26
N ALA A 117 -4.83 20.64 -6.76
CA ALA A 117 -5.93 21.04 -5.90
C ALA A 117 -6.27 19.93 -4.88
N LYS A 118 -6.12 18.67 -5.27
CA LYS A 118 -6.28 17.49 -4.43
C LYS A 118 -5.33 16.37 -4.85
N TYR A 119 -4.86 15.62 -3.86
CA TYR A 119 -4.14 14.37 -4.05
C TYR A 119 -4.96 13.24 -3.43
N TYR A 120 -5.45 12.35 -4.27
CA TYR A 120 -6.24 11.20 -3.82
C TYR A 120 -5.36 9.98 -3.68
N ILE A 121 -5.62 9.18 -2.66
CA ILE A 121 -5.04 7.86 -2.50
C ILE A 121 -6.18 6.84 -2.47
N LEU A 122 -6.17 5.89 -3.40
CA LEU A 122 -7.04 4.72 -3.35
C LEU A 122 -6.27 3.57 -2.71
N GLU A 123 -6.63 3.22 -1.47
CA GLU A 123 -6.01 2.16 -0.68
C GLU A 123 -7.09 1.27 -0.06
N LEU A 124 -6.93 -0.05 -0.19
CA LEU A 124 -7.90 -1.02 0.32
C LEU A 124 -7.61 -1.45 1.76
N SER A 125 -6.34 -1.37 2.18
CA SER A 125 -5.91 -1.75 3.52
C SER A 125 -6.13 -0.60 4.51
N ALA A 126 -7.00 -0.79 5.50
CA ALA A 126 -7.19 0.18 6.58
C ALA A 126 -5.91 0.44 7.40
N ASP A 127 -5.04 -0.57 7.56
CA ASP A 127 -3.74 -0.42 8.21
C ASP A 127 -2.82 0.51 7.41
N LEU A 128 -2.73 0.33 6.10
CA LEU A 128 -1.94 1.20 5.24
C LEU A 128 -2.52 2.61 5.16
N GLN A 129 -3.85 2.77 5.11
CA GLN A 129 -4.50 4.08 5.21
C GLN A 129 -4.10 4.83 6.48
N ALA A 130 -4.12 4.17 7.64
CA ALA A 130 -3.72 4.78 8.90
C ALA A 130 -2.24 5.22 8.88
N ARG A 131 -1.34 4.41 8.33
CA ARG A 131 0.09 4.75 8.17
C ARG A 131 0.29 5.93 7.22
N GLN A 132 -0.44 5.97 6.11
CA GLN A 132 -0.42 7.08 5.14
C GLN A 132 -0.84 8.39 5.80
N LEU A 133 -1.96 8.37 6.54
CA LEU A 133 -2.43 9.55 7.28
C LEU A 133 -1.41 10.02 8.31
N GLN A 134 -0.80 9.11 9.07
CA GLN A 134 0.23 9.45 10.03
C GLN A 134 1.46 10.08 9.35
N ARG A 135 1.93 9.48 8.25
CA ARG A 135 3.09 9.97 7.51
C ARG A 135 2.84 11.34 6.89
N LEU A 136 1.68 11.54 6.26
CA LEU A 136 1.31 12.82 5.64
C LEU A 136 1.08 13.93 6.66
N ALA A 137 0.61 13.62 7.86
CA ALA A 137 0.40 14.60 8.92
C ALA A 137 1.71 15.16 9.53
N THR A 138 2.85 14.53 9.27
CA THR A 138 4.17 14.96 9.78
C THR A 138 4.93 15.87 8.81
N HIS A 139 4.37 16.12 7.64
CA HIS A 139 4.97 16.94 6.57
C HIS A 139 4.05 18.05 6.10
#